data_0d4891b36f055eac99785e302a122cb5
#
_entry.id   0d4891b36f055eac99785e302a122cb5
#
_cell.length_a   1.000
_cell.length_b   1.000
_cell.length_c   1.000
_cell.angle_alpha   90.00
_cell.angle_beta   90.00
_cell.angle_gamma   90.00
#
_symmetry.space_group_name_H-M   'P 1'
#
loop_
_entity.id
_entity.type
_entity.pdbx_description
1 polymer ?
#
loop_
_entity_poly.entity_id
_entity_poly.type
_entity_poly.pdbx_seq_one_letter_code
_entity_poly.pdbx_strand_id
1 'polypeptide(L)'
;VDGNGIIDLTYTFLTSASQATMNKHGITGFSQFSNLQKGQAVLAMQSWADVAKVTFTEKASGGDFHMTFGNYSGGQDGAAAFAYLPGTNDKYHTSGTDGTSWYLINNSYTANINPGLNNYGRQTLTHEIGHTLGLDHPGDYNAGTGNPSYRDADYGQDTRGYSVMSYWSEFNTNQNFTKGGVEAYA
;
A
#
# COMPACT_ATOMS: atom_id res chain seq x y z
N VAL A 1 -13.02 5.76 17.42
CA VAL A 1 -12.18 5.42 18.58
C VAL A 1 -13.12 4.98 19.68
N ASP A 2 -13.02 3.73 20.07
CA ASP A 2 -13.72 3.28 21.28
C ASP A 2 -13.11 3.97 22.52
N GLY A 3 -13.78 3.84 23.68
CA GLY A 3 -13.35 4.55 24.90
C GLY A 3 -11.98 4.16 25.46
N ASN A 4 -11.25 3.22 24.84
CA ASN A 4 -9.91 2.77 25.24
C ASN A 4 -8.77 3.43 24.42
N GLY A 5 -9.11 4.25 23.41
CA GLY A 5 -8.17 4.95 22.56
C GLY A 5 -7.57 4.07 21.45
N ILE A 6 -8.12 2.89 21.18
CA ILE A 6 -7.79 2.02 20.06
C ILE A 6 -8.66 2.40 18.86
N ILE A 7 -8.11 2.35 17.67
CA ILE A 7 -8.84 2.53 16.41
C ILE A 7 -9.12 1.13 15.83
N ASP A 8 -10.39 0.76 15.78
CA ASP A 8 -10.82 -0.51 15.18
C ASP A 8 -11.15 -0.32 13.71
N LEU A 9 -10.36 -0.93 12.83
CA LEU A 9 -10.54 -0.88 11.39
C LEU A 9 -11.04 -2.22 10.86
N THR A 10 -11.95 -2.14 9.90
CA THR A 10 -12.43 -3.32 9.18
C THR A 10 -11.86 -3.34 7.77
N TYR A 11 -11.55 -4.52 7.26
CA TYR A 11 -11.05 -4.68 5.91
C TYR A 11 -11.70 -5.87 5.19
N THR A 12 -11.60 -5.87 3.86
CA THR A 12 -11.99 -7.01 3.04
C THR A 12 -11.07 -7.19 1.84
N PHE A 13 -10.91 -8.43 1.42
CA PHE A 13 -10.32 -8.76 0.13
C PHE A 13 -11.43 -8.84 -0.92
N LEU A 14 -11.38 -8.00 -1.94
CA LEU A 14 -12.41 -7.93 -2.95
C LEU A 14 -12.54 -9.25 -3.69
N THR A 15 -13.77 -9.74 -3.84
CA THR A 15 -14.11 -10.95 -4.60
C THR A 15 -14.54 -10.63 -6.03
N SER A 16 -14.88 -9.38 -6.30
CA SER A 16 -15.22 -8.87 -7.63
C SER A 16 -15.00 -7.37 -7.70
N ALA A 17 -14.81 -6.83 -8.89
CA ALA A 17 -14.89 -5.41 -9.16
C ALA A 17 -15.74 -5.18 -10.42
N SER A 18 -16.68 -4.26 -10.35
CA SER A 18 -17.49 -3.89 -11.51
C SER A 18 -16.66 -3.10 -12.54
N GLN A 19 -17.10 -3.08 -13.80
CA GLN A 19 -16.46 -2.24 -14.81
C GLN A 19 -16.48 -0.75 -14.41
N ALA A 20 -17.55 -0.29 -13.75
CA ALA A 20 -17.64 1.08 -13.25
C ALA A 20 -16.58 1.34 -12.17
N THR A 21 -16.34 0.39 -11.26
CA THR A 21 -15.27 0.46 -10.27
C THR A 21 -13.90 0.52 -10.96
N MET A 22 -13.64 -0.39 -11.89
CA MET A 22 -12.36 -0.41 -12.62
C MET A 22 -12.12 0.90 -13.39
N ASN A 23 -13.14 1.41 -14.07
CA ASN A 23 -13.05 2.70 -14.79
C ASN A 23 -12.78 3.87 -13.83
N LYS A 24 -13.44 3.88 -12.67
CA LYS A 24 -13.22 4.91 -11.64
C LYS A 24 -11.78 4.96 -11.16
N HIS A 25 -11.14 3.79 -11.03
CA HIS A 25 -9.75 3.67 -10.62
C HIS A 25 -8.75 3.71 -11.79
N GLY A 26 -9.20 3.81 -13.04
CA GLY A 26 -8.31 3.79 -14.21
C GLY A 26 -7.54 2.48 -14.39
N ILE A 27 -8.12 1.35 -13.99
CA ILE A 27 -7.50 0.03 -14.01
C ILE A 27 -8.25 -0.94 -14.93
N THR A 28 -7.57 -2.01 -15.32
CA THR A 28 -8.13 -3.13 -16.07
C THR A 28 -7.70 -4.47 -15.48
N GLY A 29 -8.47 -5.52 -15.74
CA GLY A 29 -8.08 -6.88 -15.41
C GLY A 29 -8.06 -7.16 -13.91
N PHE A 30 -9.21 -6.97 -13.25
CA PHE A 30 -9.35 -7.33 -11.83
C PHE A 30 -9.07 -8.82 -11.59
N SER A 31 -8.38 -9.11 -10.50
CA SER A 31 -8.38 -10.44 -9.88
C SER A 31 -8.34 -10.37 -8.36
N GLN A 32 -8.76 -11.45 -7.72
CA GLN A 32 -8.75 -11.58 -6.28
C GLN A 32 -7.32 -11.77 -5.75
N PHE A 33 -7.08 -11.37 -4.51
CA PHE A 33 -5.87 -11.78 -3.79
C PHE A 33 -5.79 -13.29 -3.65
N SER A 34 -4.63 -13.86 -3.94
CA SER A 34 -4.30 -15.25 -3.61
C SER A 34 -4.22 -15.44 -2.08
N ASN A 35 -4.28 -16.68 -1.62
CA ASN A 35 -4.10 -16.97 -0.20
C ASN A 35 -2.73 -16.51 0.34
N LEU A 36 -1.69 -16.56 -0.49
CA LEU A 36 -0.38 -16.03 -0.15
C LEU A 36 -0.44 -14.50 0.04
N GLN A 37 -1.02 -13.78 -0.91
CA GLN A 37 -1.17 -12.33 -0.80
C GLN A 37 -1.98 -11.92 0.43
N LYS A 38 -3.10 -12.63 0.71
CA LYS A 38 -3.92 -12.41 1.91
C LYS A 38 -3.10 -12.57 3.19
N GLY A 39 -2.37 -13.68 3.31
CA GLY A 39 -1.51 -13.93 4.48
C GLY A 39 -0.44 -12.84 4.67
N GLN A 40 0.17 -12.38 3.58
CA GLN A 40 1.19 -11.32 3.65
C GLN A 40 0.58 -9.94 3.95
N ALA A 41 -0.64 -9.65 3.47
CA ALA A 41 -1.35 -8.43 3.84
C ALA A 41 -1.71 -8.40 5.34
N VAL A 42 -2.15 -9.53 5.89
CA VAL A 42 -2.41 -9.66 7.35
C VAL A 42 -1.14 -9.40 8.15
N LEU A 43 -0.01 -9.97 7.74
CA LEU A 43 1.27 -9.70 8.41
C LEU A 43 1.73 -8.24 8.26
N ALA A 44 1.44 -7.58 7.11
CA ALA A 44 1.72 -6.17 6.91
C ALA A 44 0.84 -5.28 7.82
N MET A 45 -0.44 -5.60 7.97
CA MET A 45 -1.33 -4.94 8.93
C MET A 45 -0.85 -5.14 10.36
N GLN A 46 -0.37 -6.36 10.72
CA GLN A 46 0.21 -6.60 12.05
C GLN A 46 1.42 -5.71 12.32
N SER A 47 2.29 -5.46 11.33
CA SER A 47 3.42 -4.56 11.50
C SER A 47 2.98 -3.13 11.88
N TRP A 48 1.85 -2.67 11.37
CA TRP A 48 1.26 -1.38 11.79
C TRP A 48 0.62 -1.44 13.18
N ALA A 49 -0.07 -2.53 13.51
CA ALA A 49 -0.66 -2.73 14.83
C ALA A 49 0.40 -2.82 15.94
N ASP A 50 1.61 -3.28 15.62
CA ASP A 50 2.72 -3.37 16.58
C ASP A 50 3.29 -1.99 16.98
N VAL A 51 3.06 -0.95 16.16
CA VAL A 51 3.61 0.41 16.39
C VAL A 51 2.54 1.46 16.61
N ALA A 52 1.27 1.16 16.33
CA ALA A 52 0.15 2.08 16.47
C ALA A 52 -1.01 1.41 17.25
N LYS A 53 -1.83 2.21 17.92
CA LYS A 53 -3.04 1.71 18.60
C LYS A 53 -4.16 1.45 17.59
N VAL A 54 -3.99 0.47 16.74
CA VAL A 54 -4.97 0.07 15.71
C VAL A 54 -5.17 -1.44 15.73
N THR A 55 -6.40 -1.87 15.47
CA THR A 55 -6.74 -3.28 15.25
C THR A 55 -7.38 -3.44 13.87
N PHE A 56 -7.23 -4.63 13.28
CA PHE A 56 -7.76 -4.94 11.96
C PHE A 56 -8.65 -6.18 12.04
N THR A 57 -9.89 -6.04 11.57
CA THR A 57 -10.86 -7.14 11.53
C THR A 57 -11.32 -7.40 10.10
N GLU A 58 -11.08 -8.62 9.60
CA GLU A 58 -11.59 -9.03 8.30
C GLU A 58 -13.10 -9.19 8.34
N LYS A 59 -13.77 -8.66 7.32
CA LYS A 59 -15.20 -8.86 7.09
C LYS A 59 -15.49 -9.44 5.71
N ALA A 60 -16.57 -10.16 5.58
CA ALA A 60 -17.01 -10.66 4.29
C ALA A 60 -17.31 -9.50 3.32
N SER A 61 -17.07 -9.71 2.03
CA SER A 61 -17.36 -8.72 0.99
C SER A 61 -18.85 -8.34 0.97
N GLY A 62 -19.15 -7.08 0.60
CA GLY A 62 -20.51 -6.56 0.53
C GLY A 62 -20.95 -5.75 1.76
N GLY A 63 -20.10 -5.53 2.74
CA GLY A 63 -20.33 -4.66 3.89
C GLY A 63 -19.75 -3.27 3.74
N ASP A 64 -19.80 -2.50 4.80
CA ASP A 64 -19.07 -1.23 4.97
C ASP A 64 -17.69 -1.54 5.53
N PHE A 65 -16.65 -1.13 4.80
CA PHE A 65 -15.25 -1.42 5.12
C PHE A 65 -14.45 -0.12 5.16
N HIS A 66 -13.49 -0.06 6.08
CA HIS A 66 -12.50 1.00 6.10
C HIS A 66 -11.41 0.80 5.05
N MET A 67 -11.08 -0.48 4.74
CA MET A 67 -10.00 -0.82 3.82
C MET A 67 -10.42 -1.95 2.87
N THR A 68 -10.01 -1.86 1.60
CA THR A 68 -10.23 -2.93 0.63
C THR A 68 -8.96 -3.22 -0.17
N PHE A 69 -8.78 -4.48 -0.57
CA PHE A 69 -7.63 -4.97 -1.30
C PHE A 69 -8.06 -5.65 -2.60
N GLY A 70 -7.46 -5.25 -3.72
CA GLY A 70 -7.71 -5.89 -5.02
C GLY A 70 -6.48 -5.88 -5.91
N ASN A 71 -6.39 -6.85 -6.81
CA ASN A 71 -5.37 -6.87 -7.86
C ASN A 71 -5.92 -6.25 -9.16
N TYR A 72 -5.01 -5.70 -9.96
CA TYR A 72 -5.26 -5.29 -11.33
C TYR A 72 -4.10 -5.72 -12.24
N SER A 73 -4.31 -5.76 -13.55
CA SER A 73 -3.26 -6.19 -14.49
C SER A 73 -2.83 -5.12 -15.49
N GLY A 74 -3.51 -3.97 -15.55
CA GLY A 74 -3.16 -2.85 -16.42
C GLY A 74 -3.85 -1.55 -16.02
N GLY A 75 -3.34 -0.44 -16.54
CA GLY A 75 -3.78 0.92 -16.20
C GLY A 75 -2.83 1.60 -15.19
N GLN A 76 -3.22 2.76 -14.68
CA GLN A 76 -2.47 3.56 -13.69
C GLN A 76 -1.01 3.83 -14.11
N ASP A 77 -0.77 4.02 -15.42
CA ASP A 77 0.56 4.26 -16.00
C ASP A 77 1.63 3.25 -15.57
N GLY A 78 1.19 2.02 -15.18
CA GLY A 78 2.07 0.94 -14.76
C GLY A 78 2.55 1.05 -13.31
N ALA A 79 1.90 1.82 -12.45
CA ALA A 79 2.21 1.86 -11.02
C ALA A 79 2.21 0.44 -10.42
N ALA A 80 3.19 0.15 -9.58
CA ALA A 80 3.29 -1.16 -8.92
C ALA A 80 2.10 -1.46 -8.01
N ALA A 81 1.63 -0.42 -7.32
CA ALA A 81 0.43 -0.40 -6.50
C ALA A 81 0.01 1.05 -6.29
N PHE A 82 -1.18 1.26 -5.77
CA PHE A 82 -1.65 2.55 -5.29
C PHE A 82 -2.75 2.35 -4.26
N ALA A 83 -2.89 3.32 -3.37
CA ALA A 83 -3.96 3.36 -2.38
C ALA A 83 -4.52 4.77 -2.25
N TYR A 84 -5.72 4.86 -1.71
CA TYR A 84 -6.36 6.13 -1.39
C TYR A 84 -6.34 6.36 0.11
N LEU A 85 -5.99 7.57 0.50
CA LEU A 85 -6.06 8.04 1.87
C LEU A 85 -7.48 7.91 2.42
N PRO A 86 -7.66 7.77 3.74
CA PRO A 86 -8.99 7.79 4.35
C PRO A 86 -9.69 9.11 4.09
N GLY A 87 -11.02 9.04 3.98
CA GLY A 87 -11.83 10.19 3.64
C GLY A 87 -11.72 11.32 4.67
N THR A 88 -11.15 12.42 4.21
CA THR A 88 -11.21 13.72 4.83
C THR A 88 -11.73 14.71 3.80
N ASN A 89 -12.01 15.92 4.16
CA ASN A 89 -12.43 16.97 3.21
C ASN A 89 -11.22 17.61 2.50
N ASP A 90 -10.13 16.90 2.30
CA ASP A 90 -8.95 17.41 1.64
C ASP A 90 -8.90 17.08 0.14
N LYS A 91 -7.86 17.56 -0.54
CA LYS A 91 -7.67 17.41 -1.99
C LYS A 91 -7.55 15.95 -2.48
N TYR A 92 -7.29 15.02 -1.60
CA TYR A 92 -7.08 13.60 -1.92
C TYR A 92 -8.34 12.75 -1.71
N HIS A 93 -9.34 13.30 -1.01
CA HIS A 93 -10.59 12.62 -0.75
C HIS A 93 -11.40 12.45 -2.04
N THR A 94 -11.71 11.22 -2.40
CA THR A 94 -12.64 10.88 -3.48
C THR A 94 -13.65 9.88 -2.95
N SER A 95 -14.88 10.34 -2.71
CA SER A 95 -15.96 9.52 -2.16
C SER A 95 -16.07 8.16 -2.85
N GLY A 96 -16.07 7.11 -2.04
CA GLY A 96 -16.18 5.71 -2.47
C GLY A 96 -14.89 5.11 -3.05
N THR A 97 -13.72 5.76 -2.78
CA THR A 97 -12.40 5.18 -3.05
C THR A 97 -11.54 5.11 -1.80
N ASP A 98 -11.90 5.87 -0.76
CA ASP A 98 -11.16 6.00 0.49
C ASP A 98 -10.81 4.64 1.09
N GLY A 99 -9.56 4.47 1.52
CA GLY A 99 -9.07 3.22 2.09
C GLY A 99 -8.99 2.04 1.12
N THR A 100 -9.20 2.26 -0.19
CA THR A 100 -9.01 1.19 -1.19
C THR A 100 -7.54 1.12 -1.60
N SER A 101 -7.02 -0.11 -1.78
CA SER A 101 -5.68 -0.36 -2.28
C SER A 101 -5.68 -1.39 -3.40
N TRP A 102 -4.83 -1.15 -4.40
CA TRP A 102 -4.78 -1.90 -5.64
C TRP A 102 -3.34 -2.28 -5.99
N TYR A 103 -3.12 -3.52 -6.42
CA TYR A 103 -1.79 -4.09 -6.66
C TYR A 103 -1.67 -4.63 -8.07
N LEU A 104 -0.67 -4.15 -8.81
CA LEU A 104 -0.41 -4.59 -10.17
C LEU A 104 0.20 -5.99 -10.18
N ILE A 105 -0.47 -6.92 -10.86
CA ILE A 105 0.00 -8.28 -11.04
C ILE A 105 0.24 -8.55 -12.52
N ASN A 106 1.47 -8.37 -12.94
CA ASN A 106 1.92 -8.70 -14.30
C ASN A 106 3.39 -9.17 -14.27
N ASN A 107 3.95 -9.44 -15.43
CA ASN A 107 5.33 -9.93 -15.54
C ASN A 107 6.38 -8.93 -15.06
N SER A 108 6.06 -7.64 -14.95
CA SER A 108 6.97 -6.61 -14.45
C SER A 108 6.98 -6.55 -12.92
N TYR A 109 5.93 -7.01 -12.25
CA TYR A 109 5.76 -6.95 -10.80
C TYR A 109 5.43 -8.32 -10.19
N THR A 110 6.28 -9.30 -10.46
CA THR A 110 6.13 -10.67 -9.93
C THR A 110 6.19 -10.72 -8.40
N ALA A 111 6.84 -9.75 -7.77
CA ALA A 111 6.86 -9.63 -6.31
C ALA A 111 5.47 -9.38 -5.71
N ASN A 112 4.58 -8.67 -6.41
CA ASN A 112 3.20 -8.49 -5.96
C ASN A 112 2.37 -9.78 -6.09
N ILE A 113 2.73 -10.66 -7.05
CA ILE A 113 2.09 -11.99 -7.18
C ILE A 113 2.52 -12.90 -6.02
N ASN A 114 3.79 -12.82 -5.63
CA ASN A 114 4.42 -13.64 -4.61
C ASN A 114 5.08 -12.76 -3.53
N PRO A 115 4.28 -11.96 -2.80
CA PRO A 115 4.84 -11.18 -1.70
C PRO A 115 5.39 -12.10 -0.62
N GLY A 116 6.48 -11.70 0.02
CA GLY A 116 7.13 -12.49 1.05
C GLY A 116 8.05 -11.65 1.89
N LEU A 117 8.52 -12.21 3.01
CA LEU A 117 9.50 -11.57 3.87
C LEU A 117 10.71 -11.15 3.04
N ASN A 118 11.19 -9.94 3.27
CA ASN A 118 12.36 -9.37 2.59
C ASN A 118 12.21 -9.24 1.06
N ASN A 119 11.02 -9.05 0.54
CA ASN A 119 10.85 -8.72 -0.88
C ASN A 119 9.99 -7.48 -1.11
N TYR A 120 10.10 -6.93 -2.30
CA TYR A 120 9.40 -5.70 -2.70
C TYR A 120 7.89 -5.80 -2.57
N GLY A 121 7.27 -6.97 -2.81
CA GLY A 121 5.83 -7.16 -2.70
C GLY A 121 5.33 -7.03 -1.26
N ARG A 122 6.09 -7.50 -0.25
CA ARG A 122 5.76 -7.28 1.15
C ARG A 122 5.92 -5.82 1.55
N GLN A 123 7.00 -5.17 1.10
CA GLN A 123 7.19 -3.73 1.30
C GLN A 123 6.04 -2.93 0.69
N THR A 124 5.64 -3.26 -0.56
CA THR A 124 4.51 -2.61 -1.24
C THR A 124 3.22 -2.75 -0.43
N LEU A 125 2.91 -3.95 0.09
CA LEU A 125 1.74 -4.14 0.96
C LEU A 125 1.80 -3.23 2.20
N THR A 126 2.94 -3.16 2.88
CA THR A 126 3.10 -2.32 4.08
C THR A 126 2.97 -0.83 3.74
N HIS A 127 3.53 -0.40 2.61
CA HIS A 127 3.45 0.98 2.09
C HIS A 127 2.00 1.39 1.79
N GLU A 128 1.29 0.61 0.97
CA GLU A 128 -0.09 0.94 0.58
C GLU A 128 -1.05 0.90 1.79
N ILE A 129 -0.84 -0.01 2.73
CA ILE A 129 -1.58 0.00 4.00
C ILE A 129 -1.31 1.29 4.77
N GLY A 130 -0.07 1.80 4.77
CA GLY A 130 0.25 3.10 5.36
C GLY A 130 -0.59 4.24 4.78
N HIS A 131 -0.78 4.27 3.47
CA HIS A 131 -1.68 5.23 2.83
C HIS A 131 -3.13 5.07 3.29
N THR A 132 -3.64 3.85 3.38
CA THR A 132 -5.01 3.61 3.89
C THR A 132 -5.19 3.99 5.35
N LEU A 133 -4.11 4.12 6.11
CA LEU A 133 -4.09 4.63 7.49
C LEU A 133 -3.93 6.16 7.58
N GLY A 134 -3.77 6.84 6.44
CA GLY A 134 -3.66 8.30 6.37
C GLY A 134 -2.23 8.84 6.27
N LEU A 135 -1.24 7.97 6.06
CA LEU A 135 0.14 8.42 5.86
C LEU A 135 0.39 8.79 4.40
N ASP A 136 0.98 9.95 4.17
CA ASP A 136 1.45 10.38 2.86
C ASP A 136 2.94 10.02 2.68
N HIS A 137 3.48 10.26 1.49
CA HIS A 137 4.92 10.19 1.27
C HIS A 137 5.63 11.26 2.11
N PRO A 138 6.89 11.03 2.50
CA PRO A 138 7.65 12.02 3.28
C PRO A 138 7.89 13.34 2.55
N GLY A 139 7.84 13.36 1.21
CA GLY A 139 8.01 14.55 0.36
C GLY A 139 6.87 14.70 -0.65
N ASP A 140 6.78 15.85 -1.32
CA ASP A 140 5.74 16.16 -2.32
C ASP A 140 6.03 15.50 -3.67
N TYR A 141 6.10 14.17 -3.71
CA TYR A 141 6.26 13.37 -4.91
C TYR A 141 5.22 12.26 -4.98
N ASN A 142 4.83 11.89 -6.22
CA ASN A 142 3.91 10.79 -6.47
C ASN A 142 4.24 10.11 -7.80
N ALA A 143 4.00 8.81 -7.92
CA ALA A 143 4.07 8.11 -9.19
C ALA A 143 3.03 8.70 -10.16
N GLY A 144 3.43 8.96 -11.41
CA GLY A 144 2.56 9.58 -12.41
C GLY A 144 2.65 11.11 -12.50
N THR A 145 3.37 11.80 -11.62
CA THR A 145 3.65 13.24 -11.69
C THR A 145 5.09 13.54 -12.16
N GLY A 146 5.48 12.96 -13.26
CA GLY A 146 6.85 13.05 -13.78
C GLY A 146 7.69 11.81 -13.43
N ASN A 147 9.01 11.95 -13.46
CA ASN A 147 9.95 10.94 -13.02
C ASN A 147 10.66 11.44 -11.75
N PRO A 148 10.04 11.33 -10.58
CA PRO A 148 10.65 11.82 -9.35
C PRO A 148 11.99 11.09 -9.08
N SER A 149 12.95 11.79 -8.50
CA SER A 149 14.27 11.28 -8.14
C SER A 149 14.59 11.66 -6.69
N TYR A 150 15.60 11.07 -6.10
CA TYR A 150 16.00 11.43 -4.73
C TYR A 150 16.36 12.93 -4.56
N ARG A 151 16.60 13.65 -5.64
CA ARG A 151 16.81 15.12 -5.60
C ARG A 151 15.52 15.88 -5.27
N ASP A 152 14.36 15.23 -5.41
CA ASP A 152 13.05 15.80 -5.09
C ASP A 152 12.64 15.48 -3.64
N ALA A 153 13.54 14.86 -2.86
CA ALA A 153 13.35 14.66 -1.42
C ALA A 153 13.46 15.97 -0.66
N ASP A 154 12.50 16.26 0.21
CA ASP A 154 12.48 17.49 1.01
C ASP A 154 13.60 17.51 2.07
N TYR A 155 14.10 16.34 2.47
CA TYR A 155 15.17 16.18 3.46
C TYR A 155 15.96 14.88 3.24
N GLY A 156 17.22 14.88 3.68
CA GLY A 156 18.15 13.81 3.37
C GLY A 156 17.84 12.44 3.96
N GLN A 157 16.97 12.36 4.98
CA GLN A 157 16.54 11.08 5.58
C GLN A 157 15.31 10.49 4.86
N ASP A 158 14.80 11.12 3.82
CA ASP A 158 13.70 10.55 3.03
C ASP A 158 14.20 9.37 2.20
N THR A 159 14.33 8.25 2.85
CA THR A 159 14.69 6.96 2.23
C THR A 159 13.99 5.81 2.97
N ARG A 160 13.89 4.66 2.31
CA ARG A 160 13.34 3.43 2.90
C ARG A 160 14.09 2.95 4.14
N GLY A 161 15.28 3.49 4.40
CA GLY A 161 16.01 3.27 5.64
C GLY A 161 15.40 3.93 6.86
N TYR A 162 14.51 4.92 6.67
CA TYR A 162 13.85 5.66 7.75
C TYR A 162 12.34 5.59 7.68
N SER A 163 11.74 5.42 6.50
CA SER A 163 10.30 5.35 6.32
C SER A 163 9.92 4.38 5.22
N VAL A 164 9.02 3.43 5.53
CA VAL A 164 8.43 2.55 4.50
C VAL A 164 7.61 3.34 3.47
N MET A 165 7.20 4.58 3.81
CA MET A 165 6.46 5.46 2.90
C MET A 165 7.36 6.18 1.89
N SER A 166 8.69 6.05 1.96
CA SER A 166 9.61 6.65 1.01
C SER A 166 9.76 5.82 -0.27
N TYR A 167 9.88 6.52 -1.41
CA TYR A 167 10.22 5.90 -2.71
C TYR A 167 11.71 5.59 -2.84
N TRP A 168 12.55 6.27 -2.06
CA TRP A 168 13.98 6.31 -2.30
C TRP A 168 14.71 5.16 -1.61
N SER A 169 15.73 4.64 -2.33
CA SER A 169 16.55 3.58 -1.78
C SER A 169 17.33 4.05 -0.55
N GLU A 170 17.46 3.16 0.42
CA GLU A 170 18.28 3.31 1.60
C GLU A 170 19.77 3.59 1.28
N PHE A 171 20.23 3.23 0.09
CA PHE A 171 21.59 3.55 -0.37
C PHE A 171 21.86 5.05 -0.42
N ASN A 172 20.84 5.90 -0.63
CA ASN A 172 21.00 7.34 -0.62
C ASN A 172 21.44 7.89 0.76
N THR A 173 21.21 7.12 1.82
CA THR A 173 21.64 7.44 3.20
C THR A 173 22.75 6.52 3.70
N ASN A 174 23.52 5.90 2.80
CA ASN A 174 24.61 4.97 3.09
C ASN A 174 24.18 3.71 3.88
N GLN A 175 22.91 3.36 3.84
CA GLN A 175 22.41 2.12 4.38
C GLN A 175 22.41 1.06 3.29
N ASN A 176 22.48 -0.21 3.66
CA ASN A 176 22.47 -1.33 2.73
C ASN A 176 21.75 -2.52 3.35
N PHE A 177 20.51 -2.73 2.97
CA PHE A 177 19.67 -3.82 3.46
C PHE A 177 20.07 -5.17 2.86
N THR A 178 20.87 -5.20 1.78
CA THR A 178 21.36 -6.43 1.16
C THR A 178 22.69 -6.91 1.74
N LYS A 179 23.30 -6.16 2.67
CA LYS A 179 24.57 -6.52 3.29
C LYS A 179 24.46 -7.84 4.04
N GLY A 180 25.26 -8.82 3.65
CA GLY A 180 25.21 -10.17 4.22
C GLY A 180 24.19 -11.10 3.54
N GLY A 181 23.65 -10.72 2.40
CA GLY A 181 22.70 -11.55 1.62
C GLY A 181 21.27 -11.56 2.18
N VAL A 182 20.94 -10.62 3.07
CA VAL A 182 19.59 -10.45 3.62
C VAL A 182 19.07 -9.11 3.13
N GLU A 183 18.00 -9.13 2.34
CA GLU A 183 17.24 -7.93 2.00
C GLU A 183 16.23 -7.68 3.13
N ALA A 184 16.38 -6.58 3.83
CA ALA A 184 15.47 -6.18 4.89
C ALA A 184 14.45 -5.17 4.34
N TYR A 185 13.48 -5.65 3.57
CA TYR A 185 12.25 -4.91 3.34
C TYR A 185 11.31 -5.16 4.53
N ALA A 186 10.81 -4.09 5.10
CA ALA A 186 9.92 -4.11 6.25
C ALA A 186 8.64 -4.96 6.03
#